data_7f7848dda5886419687b9a1597b8f9d4
#
_entry.id   7f7848dda5886419687b9a1597b8f9d4
#
_cell.length_a   1.000
_cell.length_b   1.000
_cell.length_c   1.000
_cell.angle_alpha   90.00
_cell.angle_beta   90.00
_cell.angle_gamma   90.00
#
_symmetry.space_group_name_H-M   'P 1'
#
loop_
_entity.id
_entity.type
_entity.pdbx_description
1 polymer ?
#
loop_
_entity_poly.entity_id
_entity_poly.type
_entity_poly.pdbx_seq_one_letter_code
_entity_poly.pdbx_strand_id
1 'polypeptide(L)'
;MRPTPRTPLRAAARTGGRGRAVRSPSLKSVRESASKRDASVYSRGIPILFPRYDLPEDGLTTLAATDGRHIGLAATGHAGHTPAALTSATLAYSYDGGTTWTEAQVSQQGGHRTATVDHAGATGEQVTPRTELTDAHGHSVTQTVVRAYDVR
;
A
#
# COMPACT_ATOMS: atom_id res chain seq x y z
N MET A 1 -44.76 62.12 53.19
CA MET A 1 -46.18 62.18 52.80
C MET A 1 -46.30 62.83 51.45
N ARG A 2 -46.66 62.07 50.50
CA ARG A 2 -47.42 62.32 49.26
C ARG A 2 -47.05 61.29 48.18
N PRO A 3 -48.01 60.78 47.50
CA PRO A 3 -47.86 59.64 46.66
C PRO A 3 -47.50 59.96 45.21
N THR A 4 -46.85 59.08 44.57
CA THR A 4 -46.43 59.10 43.15
C THR A 4 -47.60 58.88 42.21
N PRO A 5 -47.64 59.52 41.01
CA PRO A 5 -48.60 59.20 39.97
C PRO A 5 -48.01 58.11 39.03
N ARG A 6 -48.86 57.19 38.67
CA ARG A 6 -48.66 56.14 37.66
C ARG A 6 -48.76 56.73 36.27
N THR A 7 -47.87 56.38 35.39
CA THR A 7 -47.94 56.66 33.96
C THR A 7 -48.38 55.40 33.18
N PRO A 8 -49.29 55.49 32.22
CA PRO A 8 -49.87 54.32 31.55
C PRO A 8 -48.98 53.80 30.38
N LEU A 9 -49.03 52.47 30.19
CA LEU A 9 -48.50 51.75 29.04
C LEU A 9 -49.09 52.24 27.71
N ARG A 10 -48.24 52.56 26.78
CA ARG A 10 -48.62 52.74 25.36
C ARG A 10 -48.27 51.51 24.61
N ALA A 11 -49.25 50.83 24.02
CA ALA A 11 -49.12 49.73 23.11
C ALA A 11 -48.44 50.19 21.81
N ALA A 12 -47.39 49.51 21.39
CA ALA A 12 -46.77 49.74 20.12
C ALA A 12 -47.05 48.57 19.15
N ALA A 13 -47.30 48.94 17.94
CA ALA A 13 -47.87 48.15 16.86
C ALA A 13 -46.97 46.96 16.41
N ARG A 14 -47.66 45.89 16.00
CA ARG A 14 -47.08 44.77 15.28
C ARG A 14 -46.66 45.21 13.87
N THR A 15 -45.39 45.13 13.57
CA THR A 15 -44.87 45.18 12.19
C THR A 15 -44.55 43.76 11.75
N GLY A 16 -45.35 43.23 10.81
CA GLY A 16 -45.14 41.90 10.24
C GLY A 16 -43.88 41.86 9.38
N GLY A 17 -42.82 41.26 9.88
CA GLY A 17 -41.67 40.84 9.11
C GLY A 17 -41.91 39.44 8.56
N ARG A 18 -42.13 39.36 7.24
CA ARG A 18 -42.12 38.04 6.56
C ARG A 18 -40.71 37.48 6.65
N GLY A 19 -40.51 36.59 7.61
CA GLY A 19 -39.32 35.78 7.70
C GLY A 19 -39.27 34.82 6.51
N ARG A 20 -38.33 35.06 5.61
CA ARG A 20 -37.96 34.13 4.55
C ARG A 20 -37.41 32.89 5.23
N ALA A 21 -38.15 31.79 5.18
CA ALA A 21 -37.68 30.50 5.66
C ALA A 21 -36.44 30.09 4.85
N VAL A 22 -35.28 30.18 5.46
CA VAL A 22 -34.07 29.55 4.94
C VAL A 22 -34.28 28.05 5.08
N ARG A 23 -34.54 27.35 3.98
CA ARG A 23 -34.57 25.90 3.96
C ARG A 23 -33.19 25.38 4.33
N SER A 24 -33.04 24.83 5.49
CA SER A 24 -31.87 24.04 5.84
C SER A 24 -31.73 22.88 4.84
N PRO A 25 -30.56 22.67 4.25
CA PRO A 25 -30.35 21.52 3.37
C PRO A 25 -30.63 20.23 4.14
N SER A 26 -31.41 19.35 3.52
CA SER A 26 -31.79 18.06 4.11
C SER A 26 -30.53 17.30 4.52
N LEU A 27 -30.53 16.76 5.75
CA LEU A 27 -29.47 15.91 6.28
C LEU A 27 -29.11 14.72 5.35
N LYS A 28 -30.06 14.30 4.49
CA LYS A 28 -29.82 13.29 3.46
C LYS A 28 -28.85 13.78 2.39
N SER A 29 -28.97 15.02 1.92
CA SER A 29 -28.09 15.56 0.87
C SER A 29 -26.66 15.77 1.35
N VAL A 30 -26.49 16.11 2.64
CA VAL A 30 -25.15 16.29 3.24
C VAL A 30 -24.46 14.93 3.42
N ARG A 31 -25.20 13.89 3.83
CA ARG A 31 -24.66 12.53 3.95
C ARG A 31 -24.28 11.91 2.59
N GLU A 32 -25.12 12.15 1.58
CA GLU A 32 -24.87 11.63 0.23
C GLU A 32 -23.69 12.30 -0.43
N SER A 33 -23.48 13.60 -0.20
CA SER A 33 -22.31 14.33 -0.68
C SER A 33 -21.00 13.92 0.04
N ALA A 34 -21.06 13.60 1.33
CA ALA A 34 -19.91 13.09 2.07
C ALA A 34 -19.53 11.68 1.61
N SER A 35 -20.52 10.80 1.43
CA SER A 35 -20.30 9.43 0.95
C SER A 35 -19.68 9.38 -0.45
N LYS A 36 -20.12 10.25 -1.38
CA LYS A 36 -19.53 10.32 -2.72
C LYS A 36 -18.11 10.87 -2.74
N ARG A 37 -17.78 11.79 -1.84
CA ARG A 37 -16.41 12.30 -1.73
C ARG A 37 -15.46 11.30 -1.12
N ASP A 38 -15.90 10.57 -0.12
CA ASP A 38 -15.10 9.49 0.49
C ASP A 38 -14.86 8.34 -0.50
N ALA A 39 -15.86 7.90 -1.25
CA ALA A 39 -15.70 6.84 -2.25
C ALA A 39 -14.69 7.22 -3.34
N SER A 40 -14.59 8.50 -3.73
CA SER A 40 -13.62 8.94 -4.74
C SER A 40 -12.19 9.08 -4.20
N VAL A 41 -12.03 9.28 -2.90
CA VAL A 41 -10.71 9.35 -2.25
C VAL A 41 -10.15 7.94 -2.03
N TYR A 42 -10.99 6.98 -1.67
CA TYR A 42 -10.58 5.58 -1.48
C TYR A 42 -10.42 4.80 -2.80
N SER A 43 -10.90 5.30 -3.93
CA SER A 43 -10.73 4.65 -5.23
C SER A 43 -9.41 4.99 -5.93
N ARG A 44 -8.62 5.92 -5.42
CA ARG A 44 -7.22 6.06 -5.81
C ARG A 44 -6.44 5.00 -5.05
N GLY A 45 -6.26 3.84 -5.68
CA GLY A 45 -5.53 2.73 -5.08
C GLY A 45 -4.21 3.20 -4.50
N ILE A 46 -3.96 2.85 -3.24
CA ILE A 46 -2.65 3.07 -2.63
C ILE A 46 -1.63 2.33 -3.50
N PRO A 47 -0.54 2.97 -3.96
CA PRO A 47 0.45 2.34 -4.82
C PRO A 47 1.29 1.35 -4.01
N ILE A 48 0.71 0.19 -3.69
CA ILE A 48 1.41 -0.89 -3.00
C ILE A 48 2.02 -1.80 -4.04
N LEU A 49 3.31 -2.08 -3.89
CA LEU A 49 4.06 -3.04 -4.68
C LEU A 49 4.13 -4.37 -3.95
N PHE A 50 4.02 -5.46 -4.70
CA PHE A 50 4.30 -6.81 -4.24
C PHE A 50 5.40 -7.41 -5.11
N PRO A 51 6.48 -7.92 -4.50
CA PRO A 51 7.48 -8.69 -5.23
C PRO A 51 6.85 -9.94 -5.84
N ARG A 52 7.22 -10.21 -7.08
CA ARG A 52 6.91 -11.45 -7.78
C ARG A 52 8.20 -12.12 -8.16
N TYR A 53 8.27 -13.41 -7.89
CA TYR A 53 9.41 -14.25 -8.18
C TYR A 53 9.06 -15.19 -9.33
N ASP A 54 9.98 -15.33 -10.28
CA ASP A 54 9.94 -16.36 -11.32
C ASP A 54 11.06 -17.34 -11.01
N LEU A 55 10.66 -18.48 -10.45
CA LEU A 55 11.57 -19.53 -10.03
C LEU A 55 11.60 -20.61 -11.10
N PRO A 56 12.79 -21.10 -11.51
CA PRO A 56 12.92 -22.27 -12.38
C PRO A 56 12.59 -23.52 -11.57
N GLU A 57 11.31 -23.79 -11.44
CA GLU A 57 10.83 -24.78 -10.50
C GLU A 57 10.43 -26.11 -11.15
N ASP A 58 10.42 -27.12 -10.29
CA ASP A 58 9.84 -28.42 -10.54
C ASP A 58 8.47 -28.62 -9.85
N GLY A 59 7.79 -27.53 -9.47
CA GLY A 59 6.46 -27.53 -8.86
C GLY A 59 6.42 -27.85 -7.36
N LEU A 60 7.58 -28.03 -6.76
CA LEU A 60 7.69 -28.29 -5.33
C LEU A 60 8.53 -27.20 -4.69
N THR A 61 8.22 -26.37 -3.91
CA THR A 61 8.97 -25.34 -3.21
C THR A 61 10.44 -25.71 -2.86
N THR A 62 11.14 -26.32 -3.81
CA THR A 62 12.53 -26.77 -3.69
C THR A 62 13.37 -26.31 -4.88
N LEU A 63 14.61 -25.90 -4.63
CA LEU A 63 15.61 -25.59 -5.64
C LEU A 63 16.81 -26.52 -5.52
N ALA A 64 17.43 -26.84 -6.65
CA ALA A 64 18.63 -27.67 -6.64
C ALA A 64 19.82 -26.95 -5.97
N ALA A 65 20.62 -27.71 -5.22
CA ALA A 65 21.86 -27.25 -4.56
C ALA A 65 22.97 -27.05 -5.60
N THR A 66 22.79 -26.07 -6.47
CA THR A 66 23.75 -25.71 -7.54
C THR A 66 24.06 -24.25 -7.50
N ASP A 67 25.23 -23.90 -8.01
CA ASP A 67 25.61 -22.52 -8.24
C ASP A 67 24.88 -21.93 -9.47
N GLY A 68 24.77 -20.60 -9.50
CA GLY A 68 24.27 -19.85 -10.64
C GLY A 68 22.78 -20.01 -10.93
N ARG A 69 21.95 -20.29 -9.93
CA ARG A 69 20.50 -20.35 -10.12
C ARG A 69 19.92 -18.97 -10.33
N HIS A 70 19.08 -18.84 -11.35
CA HIS A 70 18.44 -17.60 -11.70
C HIS A 70 17.04 -17.49 -11.13
N ILE A 71 16.74 -16.38 -10.48
CA ILE A 71 15.43 -16.04 -9.95
C ILE A 71 14.98 -14.75 -10.63
N GLY A 72 13.91 -14.81 -11.43
CA GLY A 72 13.32 -13.61 -12.02
C GLY A 72 12.66 -12.74 -10.95
N LEU A 73 12.89 -11.42 -11.01
CA LEU A 73 12.32 -10.44 -10.09
C LEU A 73 11.41 -9.46 -10.84
N ALA A 74 10.18 -9.35 -10.40
CA ALA A 74 9.20 -8.41 -10.91
C ALA A 74 8.38 -7.81 -9.78
N ALA A 75 7.57 -6.80 -10.08
CA ALA A 75 6.60 -6.24 -9.15
C ALA A 75 5.19 -6.31 -9.73
N THR A 76 4.22 -6.57 -8.87
CA THR A 76 2.80 -6.39 -9.15
C THR A 76 2.21 -5.35 -8.20
N GLY A 77 1.12 -4.72 -8.60
CA GLY A 77 0.43 -3.72 -7.77
C GLY A 77 -0.84 -4.25 -7.14
N HIS A 78 -1.28 -3.59 -6.07
CA HIS A 78 -2.53 -3.87 -5.39
C HIS A 78 -3.71 -3.19 -6.10
N ALA A 79 -4.88 -3.85 -6.12
CA ALA A 79 -6.17 -3.28 -6.54
C ALA A 79 -6.13 -2.50 -7.86
N GLY A 80 -5.51 -3.07 -8.89
CA GLY A 80 -5.43 -2.47 -10.23
C GLY A 80 -4.33 -1.43 -10.41
N HIS A 81 -3.48 -1.20 -9.38
CA HIS A 81 -2.26 -0.43 -9.56
C HIS A 81 -1.28 -1.20 -10.46
N THR A 82 -0.81 -0.54 -11.51
CA THR A 82 0.25 -1.09 -12.37
C THR A 82 1.56 -0.41 -11.99
N PRO A 83 2.54 -1.16 -11.45
CA PRO A 83 3.85 -0.61 -11.15
C PRO A 83 4.53 -0.06 -12.39
N ALA A 84 5.31 0.99 -12.22
CA ALA A 84 6.23 1.43 -13.26
C ALA A 84 7.40 0.44 -13.40
N ALA A 85 8.24 0.66 -14.42
CA ALA A 85 9.45 -0.14 -14.59
C ALA A 85 10.33 -0.08 -13.33
N LEU A 86 10.89 -1.21 -12.93
CA LEU A 86 11.79 -1.26 -11.78
C LEU A 86 13.09 -0.51 -12.08
N THR A 87 13.43 0.46 -11.24
CA THR A 87 14.71 1.18 -11.27
C THR A 87 15.77 0.50 -10.43
N SER A 88 15.35 -0.16 -9.32
CA SER A 88 16.23 -0.94 -8.46
C SER A 88 15.58 -2.25 -8.06
N ALA A 89 16.41 -3.29 -7.94
CA ALA A 89 16.03 -4.57 -7.35
C ALA A 89 17.27 -5.18 -6.69
N THR A 90 17.13 -5.65 -5.46
CA THR A 90 18.11 -6.43 -4.73
C THR A 90 17.48 -7.69 -4.19
N LEU A 91 18.25 -8.74 -4.03
CA LEU A 91 17.87 -9.96 -3.36
C LEU A 91 19.02 -10.41 -2.47
N ALA A 92 18.72 -10.68 -1.22
CA ALA A 92 19.61 -11.36 -0.29
C ALA A 92 18.91 -12.63 0.22
N TYR A 93 19.67 -13.63 0.57
CA TYR A 93 19.14 -14.89 1.11
C TYR A 93 19.91 -15.32 2.37
N SER A 94 19.22 -16.08 3.21
CA SER A 94 19.69 -16.56 4.49
C SER A 94 19.32 -18.03 4.68
N TYR A 95 20.23 -18.81 5.27
CA TYR A 95 19.98 -20.20 5.66
C TYR A 95 19.65 -20.35 7.16
N ASP A 96 19.82 -19.29 7.94
CA ASP A 96 19.65 -19.28 9.41
C ASP A 96 18.45 -18.44 9.88
N GLY A 97 17.42 -18.33 9.01
CA GLY A 97 16.18 -17.63 9.32
C GLY A 97 16.31 -16.10 9.35
N GLY A 98 17.35 -15.55 8.75
CA GLY A 98 17.56 -14.10 8.65
C GLY A 98 18.58 -13.54 9.64
N THR A 99 19.40 -14.38 10.27
CA THR A 99 20.48 -13.92 11.15
C THR A 99 21.69 -13.46 10.33
N THR A 100 22.08 -14.24 9.31
CA THR A 100 23.12 -13.87 8.37
C THR A 100 22.56 -13.80 6.94
N TRP A 101 23.10 -12.90 6.11
CA TRP A 101 22.60 -12.65 4.78
C TRP A 101 23.71 -12.72 3.75
N THR A 102 23.41 -13.40 2.63
CA THR A 102 24.24 -13.41 1.43
C THR A 102 23.52 -12.64 0.33
N GLU A 103 24.19 -11.66 -0.29
CA GLU A 103 23.61 -10.91 -1.38
C GLU A 103 23.74 -11.69 -2.69
N ALA A 104 22.63 -11.76 -3.44
CA ALA A 104 22.61 -12.30 -4.78
C ALA A 104 23.04 -11.22 -5.78
N GLN A 105 23.72 -11.61 -6.86
CA GLN A 105 24.00 -10.71 -7.95
C GLN A 105 22.74 -10.49 -8.78
N VAL A 106 22.32 -9.23 -8.95
CA VAL A 106 21.17 -8.87 -9.77
C VAL A 106 21.63 -8.25 -11.08
N SER A 107 21.22 -8.86 -12.19
CA SER A 107 21.41 -8.36 -13.54
C SER A 107 20.11 -7.80 -14.12
N GLN A 108 20.23 -6.91 -15.11
CA GLN A 108 19.10 -6.39 -15.87
C GLN A 108 19.35 -6.61 -17.37
N GLN A 109 18.40 -7.26 -18.03
CA GLN A 109 18.42 -7.46 -19.46
C GLN A 109 17.02 -7.31 -20.06
N GLY A 110 16.85 -6.45 -21.06
CA GLY A 110 15.58 -6.27 -21.76
C GLY A 110 14.41 -5.85 -20.85
N GLY A 111 14.66 -5.13 -19.76
CA GLY A 111 13.64 -4.75 -18.79
C GLY A 111 13.34 -5.81 -17.71
N HIS A 112 13.90 -7.00 -17.85
CA HIS A 112 13.79 -8.08 -16.86
C HIS A 112 14.95 -7.98 -15.87
N ARG A 113 14.68 -8.26 -14.60
CA ARG A 113 15.68 -8.34 -13.54
C ARG A 113 15.79 -9.78 -13.08
N THR A 114 17.03 -10.25 -12.99
CA THR A 114 17.34 -11.62 -12.61
C THR A 114 18.38 -11.61 -11.50
N ALA A 115 18.04 -12.21 -10.37
CA ALA A 115 18.99 -12.48 -9.31
C ALA A 115 19.65 -13.83 -9.55
N THR A 116 20.95 -13.91 -9.34
CA THR A 116 21.73 -15.16 -9.38
C THR A 116 22.10 -15.54 -7.95
N VAL A 117 21.64 -16.70 -7.51
CA VAL A 117 21.91 -17.26 -6.18
C VAL A 117 22.84 -18.47 -6.29
N ASP A 118 23.66 -18.65 -5.27
CA ASP A 118 24.55 -19.80 -5.14
C ASP A 118 24.05 -20.68 -3.98
N HIS A 119 23.64 -21.88 -4.29
CA HIS A 119 23.22 -22.89 -3.31
C HIS A 119 24.12 -24.13 -3.30
N ALA A 120 25.31 -24.04 -3.93
CA ALA A 120 26.27 -25.14 -3.90
C ALA A 120 26.64 -25.52 -2.46
N GLY A 121 26.48 -26.80 -2.13
CA GLY A 121 26.75 -27.30 -0.79
C GLY A 121 25.69 -27.02 0.27
N ALA A 122 24.59 -26.39 -0.07
CA ALA A 122 23.49 -26.06 0.87
C ALA A 122 22.34 -27.10 0.86
N THR A 123 22.60 -28.33 0.43
CA THR A 123 21.58 -29.40 0.41
C THR A 123 20.97 -29.60 1.79
N GLY A 124 19.65 -29.57 1.89
CA GLY A 124 18.88 -29.70 3.12
C GLY A 124 18.64 -28.41 3.87
N GLU A 125 19.20 -27.30 3.41
CA GLU A 125 18.98 -25.99 4.00
C GLU A 125 17.64 -25.37 3.58
N GLN A 126 17.09 -24.55 4.48
CA GLN A 126 15.87 -23.76 4.24
C GLN A 126 16.24 -22.33 3.96
N VAL A 127 15.74 -21.79 2.87
CA VAL A 127 16.11 -20.45 2.41
C VAL A 127 15.06 -19.41 2.80
N THR A 128 15.52 -18.34 3.41
CA THR A 128 14.75 -17.12 3.70
C THR A 128 15.26 -15.99 2.81
N PRO A 129 14.59 -15.66 1.70
CA PRO A 129 14.96 -14.52 0.88
C PRO A 129 14.43 -13.19 1.44
N ARG A 130 15.20 -12.12 1.22
CA ARG A 130 14.78 -10.72 1.41
C ARG A 130 14.99 -9.98 0.10
N THR A 131 13.94 -9.34 -0.38
CA THR A 131 13.94 -8.61 -1.66
C THR A 131 13.54 -7.17 -1.42
N GLU A 132 14.25 -6.25 -2.06
CA GLU A 132 13.90 -4.84 -2.10
C GLU A 132 13.73 -4.42 -3.56
N LEU A 133 12.59 -3.81 -3.88
CA LEU A 133 12.28 -3.33 -5.23
C LEU A 133 11.89 -1.86 -5.16
N THR A 134 12.31 -1.09 -6.16
CA THR A 134 11.88 0.31 -6.34
C THR A 134 11.48 0.52 -7.79
N ASP A 135 10.34 1.16 -8.02
CA ASP A 135 9.86 1.51 -9.35
C ASP A 135 10.28 2.93 -9.79
N ALA A 136 10.02 3.28 -11.05
CA ALA A 136 10.38 4.57 -11.62
C ALA A 136 9.56 5.75 -11.04
N HIS A 137 8.49 5.49 -10.29
CA HIS A 137 7.75 6.51 -9.55
C HIS A 137 8.28 6.71 -8.13
N GLY A 138 9.31 5.95 -7.72
CA GLY A 138 9.89 6.00 -6.38
C GLY A 138 9.13 5.18 -5.34
N HIS A 139 8.14 4.37 -5.75
CA HIS A 139 7.51 3.43 -4.83
C HIS A 139 8.47 2.28 -4.55
N SER A 140 8.61 1.92 -3.30
CA SER A 140 9.50 0.84 -2.87
C SER A 140 8.77 -0.18 -2.01
N VAL A 141 9.28 -1.40 -2.02
CA VAL A 141 8.84 -2.50 -1.16
C VAL A 141 10.03 -3.32 -0.71
N THR A 142 10.04 -3.71 0.56
CA THR A 142 10.94 -4.70 1.13
C THR A 142 10.10 -5.87 1.62
N GLN A 143 10.43 -7.07 1.18
CA GLN A 143 9.75 -8.30 1.60
C GLN A 143 10.76 -9.33 2.06
N THR A 144 10.50 -9.94 3.22
CA THR A 144 11.21 -11.13 3.70
C THR A 144 10.21 -12.28 3.79
N VAL A 145 10.54 -13.41 3.18
CA VAL A 145 9.72 -14.62 3.22
C VAL A 145 10.48 -15.69 3.98
N VAL A 146 10.05 -15.94 5.21
CA VAL A 146 10.72 -16.95 6.08
C VAL A 146 10.45 -18.34 5.52
N ARG A 147 11.52 -19.12 5.29
CA ARG A 147 11.47 -20.48 4.76
C ARG A 147 10.68 -20.56 3.45
N ALA A 148 11.06 -19.76 2.48
CA ALA A 148 10.36 -19.68 1.21
C ALA A 148 10.48 -20.97 0.37
N TYR A 149 11.63 -21.62 0.46
CA TYR A 149 11.93 -22.88 -0.25
C TYR A 149 13.06 -23.65 0.42
N ASP A 150 13.16 -24.93 0.09
CA ASP A 150 14.22 -25.83 0.53
C ASP A 150 15.25 -26.05 -0.60
N VAL A 151 16.50 -26.36 -0.22
CA VAL A 151 17.57 -26.70 -1.15
C VAL A 151 17.76 -28.24 -1.18
N ARG A 152 17.83 -28.85 -2.37
CA ARG A 152 17.98 -30.30 -2.54
C ARG A 152 19.03 -30.67 -3.58
#